data_e2ea9f8cd265a9cc2724a51c8c511962
#
_entry.id   e2ea9f8cd265a9cc2724a51c8c511962
#
_cell.length_a   1.000
_cell.length_b   1.000
_cell.length_c   1.000
_cell.angle_alpha   90.00
_cell.angle_beta   90.00
_cell.angle_gamma   90.00
#
_symmetry.space_group_name_H-M   'P 1'
#
loop_
_entity.id
_entity.type
_entity.pdbx_description
1 polymer ?
#
loop_
_entity_poly.entity_id
_entity_poly.type
_entity_poly.pdbx_seq_one_letter_code
_entity_poly.pdbx_strand_id
1 'polypeptide(L)'
;YEHVTVIPNTVGVPYKTLVNRPGYSPMVLEMELLSVTLEPTLSLDYITCEYKTVIPSPYVKCCGTAECKDKNLPDYSCKVFTGVYPFMWGGAYCFCDAENTQLSEAHVEKSESCKTEFASAYRAHTASASAKLRVLYQGNNITVTAYANGDHAVTVKDAKFIVGPMSSAWTPFDNKIVVYKGDVYNMDYPPFGAGRPGQFGDIQSRTPESKDVYANTQLVLQRPAVGTVHVPYSQAPSGFKYWLKERGASLQHTAPFGCQIATNPVRAVNCAVGNMPISIDIPEAAFTRVVDAPSLTDMSCEVPACTHSSDFGGVAIIKYAASKKGKCAVHSMTNAVTIREVEIEVEGNSQLQISFSTALASAEFRVQVCSTQVHCAAECHPPKDHIVNYPASHTTLGVQDISATAMSWVQKITGGVGLVVAVAALILIVVLCVSFSRH
;
A
#
# COMPACT_ATOMS: atom_id res chain seq x y z
N TYR A 1 -0.51 41.94 -10.79
CA TYR A 1 -0.40 40.47 -10.66
C TYR A 1 -1.47 39.78 -11.50
N GLU A 2 -1.07 38.77 -12.25
CA GLU A 2 -1.98 37.91 -12.97
C GLU A 2 -2.26 36.66 -12.13
N HIS A 3 -3.53 36.36 -11.93
CA HIS A 3 -3.97 35.19 -11.15
C HIS A 3 -4.35 34.03 -12.06
N VAL A 4 -3.68 32.88 -11.89
CA VAL A 4 -3.94 31.70 -12.68
C VAL A 4 -4.28 30.54 -11.75
N THR A 5 -5.36 29.83 -12.04
CA THR A 5 -5.75 28.62 -11.29
C THR A 5 -5.61 27.40 -12.19
N VAL A 6 -4.92 26.39 -11.70
CA VAL A 6 -4.66 25.14 -12.41
C VAL A 6 -5.00 23.95 -11.51
N ILE A 7 -5.56 22.90 -12.09
CA ILE A 7 -5.99 21.71 -11.37
C ILE A 7 -5.32 20.48 -11.98
N PRO A 8 -4.09 20.13 -11.55
CA PRO A 8 -3.48 18.85 -11.95
C PRO A 8 -4.16 17.69 -11.25
N ASN A 9 -4.48 16.63 -11.99
CA ASN A 9 -5.22 15.48 -11.48
C ASN A 9 -4.54 14.12 -11.70
N THR A 10 -3.43 14.07 -12.42
CA THR A 10 -2.74 12.83 -12.76
C THR A 10 -1.27 12.90 -12.37
N VAL A 11 -0.81 11.95 -11.58
CA VAL A 11 0.59 11.85 -11.16
C VAL A 11 1.47 11.48 -12.35
N GLY A 12 2.60 12.15 -12.48
CA GLY A 12 3.60 11.87 -13.51
C GLY A 12 3.31 12.42 -14.90
N VAL A 13 2.19 13.11 -15.10
CA VAL A 13 1.83 13.71 -16.37
C VAL A 13 2.05 15.23 -16.30
N PRO A 14 2.99 15.78 -17.08
CA PRO A 14 3.18 17.23 -17.17
C PRO A 14 1.94 17.92 -17.73
N TYR A 15 1.55 19.00 -17.11
CA TYR A 15 0.45 19.84 -17.55
C TYR A 15 0.96 21.23 -17.90
N LYS A 16 0.62 21.72 -19.09
CA LYS A 16 1.00 23.06 -19.56
C LYS A 16 -0.22 23.94 -19.64
N THR A 17 -0.08 25.17 -19.19
CA THR A 17 -1.10 26.20 -19.34
C THR A 17 -0.49 27.46 -19.91
N LEU A 18 -1.26 28.13 -20.76
CA LEU A 18 -0.91 29.39 -21.33
C LEU A 18 -1.47 30.53 -20.48
N VAL A 19 -0.61 31.42 -20.04
CA VAL A 19 -0.99 32.63 -19.30
C VAL A 19 -0.97 33.80 -20.24
N ASN A 20 -2.14 34.36 -20.50
CA ASN A 20 -2.32 35.54 -21.35
C ASN A 20 -2.58 36.79 -20.51
N ARG A 21 -1.87 37.85 -20.82
CA ARG A 21 -2.11 39.15 -20.24
C ARG A 21 -2.22 40.17 -21.39
N PRO A 22 -3.26 41.05 -21.44
CA PRO A 22 -3.41 42.03 -22.48
C PRO A 22 -2.18 42.96 -22.57
N GLY A 23 -1.65 43.11 -23.78
CA GLY A 23 -0.45 43.93 -24.04
C GLY A 23 0.89 43.27 -23.75
N TYR A 24 0.87 41.96 -23.34
CA TYR A 24 2.08 41.21 -23.05
C TYR A 24 2.14 39.91 -23.87
N SER A 25 3.36 39.45 -24.13
CA SER A 25 3.59 38.16 -24.76
C SER A 25 3.13 37.03 -23.86
N PRO A 26 2.50 35.97 -24.40
CA PRO A 26 2.03 34.86 -23.59
C PRO A 26 3.17 34.13 -22.88
N MET A 27 2.89 33.62 -21.70
CA MET A 27 3.79 32.80 -20.90
C MET A 27 3.22 31.39 -20.78
N VAL A 28 4.07 30.38 -20.84
CA VAL A 28 3.68 28.98 -20.59
C VAL A 28 4.19 28.54 -19.23
N LEU A 29 3.30 28.02 -18.43
CA LEU A 29 3.63 27.33 -17.17
C LEU A 29 3.49 25.83 -17.35
N GLU A 30 4.50 25.10 -16.94
CA GLU A 30 4.48 23.64 -16.89
C GLU A 30 4.44 23.18 -15.43
N MET A 31 3.51 22.30 -15.14
CA MET A 31 3.36 21.71 -13.81
C MET A 31 3.24 20.19 -13.91
N GLU A 32 3.79 19.51 -12.93
CA GLU A 32 3.72 18.07 -12.83
C GLU A 32 3.45 17.67 -11.38
N LEU A 33 2.46 16.83 -11.17
CA LEU A 33 2.22 16.22 -9.89
C LEU A 33 3.20 15.07 -9.71
N LEU A 34 4.17 15.21 -8.81
CA LEU A 34 5.22 14.23 -8.59
C LEU A 34 4.76 13.07 -7.72
N SER A 35 4.07 13.37 -6.64
CA SER A 35 3.57 12.37 -5.71
C SER A 35 2.43 12.91 -4.87
N VAL A 36 1.57 12.01 -4.44
CA VAL A 36 0.50 12.28 -3.49
C VAL A 36 0.62 11.28 -2.35
N THR A 37 0.58 11.77 -1.13
CA THR A 37 0.66 10.93 0.06
C THR A 37 -0.53 11.21 0.94
N LEU A 38 -1.22 10.15 1.33
CA LEU A 38 -2.32 10.19 2.29
C LEU A 38 -1.90 9.42 3.54
N GLU A 39 -1.73 10.12 4.65
CA GLU A 39 -1.31 9.54 5.92
C GLU A 39 -2.42 9.63 6.93
N PRO A 40 -3.00 8.51 7.38
CA PRO A 40 -4.01 8.50 8.41
C PRO A 40 -3.39 8.76 9.79
N THR A 41 -4.13 9.42 10.66
CA THR A 41 -3.78 9.51 12.08
C THR A 41 -4.25 8.24 12.76
N LEU A 42 -3.30 7.43 13.22
CA LEU A 42 -3.59 6.14 13.85
C LEU A 42 -3.46 6.23 15.36
N SER A 43 -4.43 5.67 16.06
CA SER A 43 -4.34 5.41 17.49
C SER A 43 -4.43 3.92 17.74
N LEU A 44 -3.46 3.40 18.49
CA LEU A 44 -3.43 1.98 18.84
C LEU A 44 -4.49 1.69 19.91
N ASP A 45 -5.45 0.81 19.58
CA ASP A 45 -6.43 0.34 20.53
C ASP A 45 -5.87 -0.81 21.37
N TYR A 46 -5.33 -1.82 20.72
CA TYR A 46 -4.68 -2.95 21.37
C TYR A 46 -3.87 -3.77 20.37
N ILE A 47 -3.09 -4.69 20.88
CA ILE A 47 -2.49 -5.76 20.09
C ILE A 47 -3.17 -7.09 20.45
N THR A 48 -3.20 -7.99 19.50
CA THR A 48 -3.62 -9.38 19.73
C THR A 48 -2.52 -10.31 19.27
N CYS A 49 -2.39 -11.41 19.95
CA CYS A 49 -1.33 -12.38 19.70
C CYS A 49 -1.76 -13.77 20.18
N GLU A 50 -0.85 -14.72 20.12
CA GLU A 50 -1.06 -16.05 20.68
C GLU A 50 -1.06 -16.01 22.21
N TYR A 51 -1.91 -16.81 22.81
CA TYR A 51 -1.95 -16.95 24.26
C TYR A 51 -1.47 -18.34 24.70
N LYS A 52 -1.10 -18.44 25.96
CA LYS A 52 -0.85 -19.70 26.66
C LYS A 52 -1.72 -19.78 27.88
N THR A 53 -2.17 -20.99 28.21
CA THR A 53 -2.94 -21.26 29.42
C THR A 53 -1.99 -21.69 30.51
N VAL A 54 -2.05 -21.01 31.63
CA VAL A 54 -1.22 -21.29 32.82
C VAL A 54 -2.10 -21.93 33.87
N ILE A 55 -1.73 -23.14 34.28
CA ILE A 55 -2.42 -23.87 35.31
C ILE A 55 -1.41 -24.13 36.46
N PRO A 56 -1.48 -23.36 37.54
CA PRO A 56 -0.66 -23.61 38.71
C PRO A 56 -0.96 -24.98 39.31
N SER A 57 -0.04 -25.51 40.08
CA SER A 57 -0.26 -26.77 40.83
C SER A 57 -1.53 -26.68 41.70
N PRO A 58 -2.44 -27.64 41.59
CA PRO A 58 -3.66 -27.59 42.36
C PRO A 58 -3.38 -27.75 43.86
N TYR A 59 -4.21 -27.11 44.67
CA TYR A 59 -4.17 -27.28 46.13
C TYR A 59 -5.17 -28.35 46.56
N VAL A 60 -4.69 -29.39 47.21
CA VAL A 60 -5.54 -30.45 47.77
C VAL A 60 -5.62 -30.25 49.25
N LYS A 61 -6.84 -30.06 49.77
CA LYS A 61 -7.12 -30.05 51.19
C LYS A 61 -7.76 -31.35 51.59
N CYS A 62 -7.03 -32.13 52.38
CA CYS A 62 -7.54 -33.37 52.93
C CYS A 62 -8.52 -33.08 54.08
N CYS A 63 -9.69 -33.76 54.05
CA CYS A 63 -10.69 -33.68 55.11
C CYS A 63 -11.17 -32.28 55.42
N GLY A 64 -11.44 -31.50 54.42
CA GLY A 64 -11.87 -30.12 54.56
C GLY A 64 -12.27 -29.49 53.24
N THR A 65 -12.71 -28.26 53.32
CA THR A 65 -13.13 -27.47 52.17
C THR A 65 -12.15 -26.35 51.92
N ALA A 66 -11.86 -26.07 50.64
CA ALA A 66 -11.11 -24.90 50.19
C ALA A 66 -12.06 -23.97 49.43
N GLU A 67 -11.76 -22.71 49.45
CA GLU A 67 -12.55 -21.69 48.76
C GLU A 67 -11.68 -20.92 47.75
N CYS A 68 -12.25 -20.64 46.59
CA CYS A 68 -11.61 -19.79 45.59
C CYS A 68 -11.58 -18.35 46.05
N LYS A 69 -10.44 -17.67 45.82
CA LYS A 69 -10.30 -16.23 46.00
C LYS A 69 -10.25 -15.59 44.62
N ASP A 70 -10.92 -14.47 44.47
CA ASP A 70 -10.85 -13.71 43.24
C ASP A 70 -9.44 -13.16 43.05
N LYS A 71 -8.86 -13.45 41.91
CA LYS A 71 -7.58 -12.87 41.45
C LYS A 71 -7.82 -12.09 40.19
N ASN A 72 -7.17 -10.96 40.10
CA ASN A 72 -7.24 -10.11 38.92
C ASN A 72 -6.24 -10.60 37.86
N LEU A 73 -6.52 -11.72 37.24
CA LEU A 73 -5.73 -12.32 36.18
C LEU A 73 -6.56 -12.45 34.90
N PRO A 74 -5.94 -12.40 33.72
CA PRO A 74 -6.67 -12.53 32.47
C PRO A 74 -7.36 -13.88 32.36
N ASP A 75 -8.66 -13.87 32.07
CA ASP A 75 -9.50 -15.08 31.93
C ASP A 75 -9.36 -16.06 33.09
N TYR A 76 -9.29 -15.51 34.29
CA TYR A 76 -9.10 -16.31 35.51
C TYR A 76 -10.28 -17.22 35.76
N SER A 77 -9.99 -18.50 36.00
CA SER A 77 -10.96 -19.53 36.39
C SER A 77 -10.46 -20.25 37.62
N CYS A 78 -11.31 -20.38 38.61
CA CYS A 78 -11.06 -21.18 39.80
C CYS A 78 -12.26 -22.06 40.09
N LYS A 79 -12.01 -23.33 40.31
CA LYS A 79 -13.04 -24.32 40.74
C LYS A 79 -12.57 -25.15 41.92
N VAL A 80 -13.52 -25.43 42.76
CA VAL A 80 -13.37 -26.35 43.92
C VAL A 80 -14.10 -27.65 43.62
N PHE A 81 -13.38 -28.75 43.61
CA PHE A 81 -13.94 -30.06 43.41
C PHE A 81 -13.93 -30.82 44.72
N THR A 82 -15.08 -31.28 45.14
CA THR A 82 -15.26 -32.10 46.35
C THR A 82 -15.28 -33.59 45.99
N GLY A 83 -14.99 -34.45 46.95
CA GLY A 83 -14.98 -35.88 46.75
C GLY A 83 -13.88 -36.39 45.84
N VAL A 84 -12.71 -35.75 45.86
CA VAL A 84 -11.54 -36.13 45.10
C VAL A 84 -10.69 -37.15 45.86
N TYR A 85 -10.10 -38.13 45.15
CA TYR A 85 -9.26 -39.17 45.70
C TYR A 85 -7.92 -39.24 44.97
N PRO A 86 -7.01 -38.23 45.17
CA PRO A 86 -5.74 -38.20 44.48
C PRO A 86 -4.78 -39.26 45.01
N PHE A 87 -4.03 -39.88 44.10
CA PHE A 87 -2.91 -40.76 44.43
C PHE A 87 -1.61 -40.08 44.07
N MET A 88 -0.63 -40.24 44.95
CA MET A 88 0.75 -39.79 44.70
C MET A 88 1.68 -41.02 44.84
N TRP A 89 2.97 -40.83 44.65
CA TRP A 89 3.98 -41.85 44.80
C TRP A 89 3.83 -42.57 46.17
N GLY A 90 3.51 -43.83 46.14
CA GLY A 90 3.33 -44.66 47.35
C GLY A 90 1.90 -44.83 47.84
N GLY A 91 0.89 -44.36 47.10
CA GLY A 91 -0.52 -44.61 47.44
C GLY A 91 -1.37 -43.38 47.58
N ALA A 92 -2.44 -43.47 48.33
CA ALA A 92 -3.41 -42.39 48.50
C ALA A 92 -2.75 -41.15 49.19
N TYR A 93 -3.06 -39.99 48.70
CA TYR A 93 -2.56 -38.73 49.26
C TYR A 93 -3.29 -38.33 50.54
N CYS A 94 -4.58 -38.63 50.63
CA CYS A 94 -5.43 -38.30 51.77
C CYS A 94 -5.97 -39.56 52.44
N PHE A 95 -6.00 -39.57 53.76
CA PHE A 95 -6.43 -40.71 54.59
C PHE A 95 -7.53 -40.34 55.58
N CYS A 96 -8.47 -39.50 55.20
CA CYS A 96 -9.52 -39.00 56.07
C CYS A 96 -10.86 -39.68 55.80
N ASP A 97 -11.74 -39.70 56.77
CA ASP A 97 -13.13 -40.18 56.66
C ASP A 97 -14.06 -39.08 56.08
N ALA A 98 -13.60 -37.87 55.99
CA ALA A 98 -14.33 -36.74 55.38
C ALA A 98 -13.91 -36.54 53.92
N GLU A 99 -14.75 -35.83 53.16
CA GLU A 99 -14.47 -35.52 51.77
C GLU A 99 -13.23 -34.63 51.63
N ASN A 100 -12.41 -34.94 50.66
CA ASN A 100 -11.26 -34.12 50.24
C ASN A 100 -11.69 -33.09 49.21
N THR A 101 -11.01 -31.98 49.18
CA THR A 101 -11.30 -30.88 48.27
C THR A 101 -10.07 -30.52 47.47
N GLN A 102 -10.21 -30.38 46.17
CA GLN A 102 -9.17 -29.88 45.29
C GLN A 102 -9.57 -28.51 44.74
N LEU A 103 -8.72 -27.51 44.99
CA LEU A 103 -8.85 -26.20 44.43
C LEU A 103 -7.95 -26.12 43.21
N SER A 104 -8.55 -25.86 42.06
CA SER A 104 -7.85 -25.73 40.79
C SER A 104 -8.05 -24.32 40.20
N GLU A 105 -6.96 -23.75 39.72
CA GLU A 105 -6.94 -22.41 39.12
C GLU A 105 -6.36 -22.50 37.72
N ALA A 106 -6.77 -21.61 36.87
CA ALA A 106 -6.17 -21.40 35.57
C ALA A 106 -6.36 -19.97 35.14
N HIS A 107 -5.45 -19.48 34.35
CA HIS A 107 -5.56 -18.18 33.70
C HIS A 107 -4.84 -18.17 32.36
N VAL A 108 -5.01 -17.12 31.59
CA VAL A 108 -4.41 -16.97 30.27
C VAL A 108 -3.35 -15.88 30.34
N GLU A 109 -2.20 -16.13 29.73
CA GLU A 109 -1.13 -15.14 29.57
C GLU A 109 -0.76 -14.99 28.11
N LYS A 110 -0.11 -13.88 27.76
CA LYS A 110 0.50 -13.75 26.45
C LYS A 110 1.60 -14.79 26.27
N SER A 111 1.63 -15.44 25.11
CA SER A 111 2.72 -16.35 24.76
C SER A 111 4.03 -15.56 24.57
N GLU A 112 5.16 -16.21 24.72
CA GLU A 112 6.48 -15.61 24.44
C GLU A 112 6.61 -15.10 23.00
N SER A 113 5.92 -15.74 22.06
CA SER A 113 5.88 -15.30 20.65
C SER A 113 5.18 -13.94 20.46
N CYS A 114 4.39 -13.49 21.42
CA CYS A 114 3.69 -12.21 21.35
C CYS A 114 4.62 -10.99 21.27
N LYS A 115 5.87 -11.12 21.69
CA LYS A 115 6.87 -10.06 21.58
C LYS A 115 7.29 -9.78 20.14
N THR A 116 7.20 -10.77 19.27
CA THR A 116 7.66 -10.70 17.88
C THR A 116 6.54 -10.90 16.87
N GLU A 117 5.49 -11.61 17.22
CA GLU A 117 4.39 -11.95 16.32
C GLU A 117 3.06 -11.53 16.94
N PHE A 118 2.56 -10.39 16.50
CA PHE A 118 1.32 -9.80 16.96
C PHE A 118 0.66 -8.98 15.87
N ALA A 119 -0.64 -8.86 15.93
CA ALA A 119 -1.42 -7.97 15.08
C ALA A 119 -1.83 -6.74 15.88
N SER A 120 -1.61 -5.57 15.31
CA SER A 120 -1.96 -4.30 15.94
C SER A 120 -3.29 -3.79 15.40
N ALA A 121 -4.23 -3.52 16.29
CA ALA A 121 -5.53 -2.95 15.97
C ALA A 121 -5.48 -1.44 16.16
N TYR A 122 -5.62 -0.71 15.06
CA TYR A 122 -5.59 0.74 15.05
C TYR A 122 -6.95 1.32 14.71
N ARG A 123 -7.26 2.43 15.33
CA ARG A 123 -8.34 3.31 14.89
C ARG A 123 -7.76 4.39 14.00
N ALA A 124 -8.22 4.43 12.75
CA ALA A 124 -7.83 5.47 11.81
C ALA A 124 -8.78 6.67 11.95
N HIS A 125 -8.19 7.82 12.24
CA HIS A 125 -8.89 9.10 12.29
C HIS A 125 -8.79 9.82 10.96
N THR A 126 -8.90 11.13 10.97
CA THR A 126 -8.76 11.95 9.77
C THR A 126 -7.39 11.76 9.14
N ALA A 127 -7.38 11.56 7.81
CA ALA A 127 -6.14 11.47 7.06
C ALA A 127 -5.62 12.86 6.71
N SER A 128 -4.31 13.05 6.80
CA SER A 128 -3.63 14.22 6.23
C SER A 128 -3.15 13.87 4.83
N ALA A 129 -3.49 14.72 3.86
CA ALA A 129 -3.04 14.57 2.49
C ALA A 129 -1.97 15.61 2.17
N SER A 130 -0.95 15.20 1.44
CA SER A 130 0.07 16.08 0.92
C SER A 130 0.42 15.70 -0.51
N ALA A 131 0.81 16.68 -1.31
CA ALA A 131 1.24 16.46 -2.67
C ALA A 131 2.51 17.24 -2.96
N LYS A 132 3.40 16.63 -3.71
CA LYS A 132 4.58 17.31 -4.25
C LYS A 132 4.35 17.64 -5.72
N LEU A 133 4.61 18.88 -6.07
CA LEU A 133 4.47 19.43 -7.39
C LEU A 133 5.79 19.97 -7.87
N ARG A 134 6.08 19.71 -9.14
CA ARG A 134 7.14 20.40 -9.86
C ARG A 134 6.50 21.47 -10.72
N VAL A 135 6.98 22.70 -10.60
CA VAL A 135 6.55 23.82 -11.42
C VAL A 135 7.75 24.36 -12.17
N LEU A 136 7.66 24.47 -13.48
CA LEU A 136 8.65 25.14 -14.31
C LEU A 136 8.22 26.58 -14.51
N TYR A 137 8.95 27.50 -13.90
CA TYR A 137 8.70 28.93 -13.93
C TYR A 137 9.99 29.68 -14.27
N GLN A 138 9.98 30.45 -15.34
CA GLN A 138 11.15 31.20 -15.83
C GLN A 138 12.43 30.37 -15.96
N GLY A 139 12.30 29.14 -16.48
CA GLY A 139 13.42 28.23 -16.69
C GLY A 139 13.93 27.53 -15.42
N ASN A 140 13.30 27.73 -14.26
CA ASN A 140 13.65 27.06 -13.02
C ASN A 140 12.60 26.04 -12.63
N ASN A 141 13.05 24.85 -12.29
CA ASN A 141 12.20 23.82 -11.67
C ASN A 141 12.09 24.08 -10.18
N ILE A 142 10.87 24.28 -9.73
CA ILE A 142 10.55 24.53 -8.32
C ILE A 142 9.72 23.36 -7.82
N THR A 143 10.07 22.80 -6.66
CA THR A 143 9.27 21.79 -6.00
C THR A 143 8.48 22.43 -4.86
N VAL A 144 7.16 22.30 -4.92
CA VAL A 144 6.24 22.82 -3.92
C VAL A 144 5.51 21.64 -3.26
N THR A 145 5.34 21.71 -1.95
CA THR A 145 4.54 20.73 -1.19
C THR A 145 3.22 21.36 -0.78
N ALA A 146 2.12 20.73 -1.16
CA ALA A 146 0.76 21.10 -0.76
C ALA A 146 0.29 20.24 0.41
N TYR A 147 -0.40 20.85 1.36
CA TYR A 147 -1.02 20.15 2.49
C TYR A 147 -2.54 20.36 2.48
N ALA A 148 -3.31 19.32 2.84
CA ALA A 148 -4.77 19.35 2.81
C ALA A 148 -5.39 20.33 3.80
N ASN A 149 -4.68 20.70 4.86
CA ASN A 149 -5.23 21.46 5.99
C ASN A 149 -5.05 22.98 5.88
N GLY A 150 -4.80 23.50 4.69
CA GLY A 150 -4.69 24.93 4.49
C GLY A 150 -3.98 25.33 3.22
N ASP A 151 -4.00 26.62 2.96
CA ASP A 151 -3.24 27.22 1.88
C ASP A 151 -1.78 27.31 2.27
N HIS A 152 -0.93 26.74 1.44
CA HIS A 152 0.51 26.84 1.59
C HIS A 152 1.06 27.74 0.49
N ALA A 153 1.59 28.90 0.88
CA ALA A 153 2.14 29.86 -0.06
C ALA A 153 3.66 29.75 -0.11
N VAL A 154 4.20 29.64 -1.32
CA VAL A 154 5.65 29.67 -1.58
C VAL A 154 5.94 30.81 -2.56
N THR A 155 6.90 31.65 -2.23
CA THR A 155 7.33 32.76 -3.11
C THR A 155 8.64 32.38 -3.78
N VAL A 156 8.66 32.42 -5.11
CA VAL A 156 9.86 32.18 -5.92
C VAL A 156 9.96 33.27 -6.98
N LYS A 157 11.07 34.00 -7.01
CA LYS A 157 11.30 35.10 -7.97
C LYS A 157 10.08 36.03 -8.10
N ASP A 158 9.57 36.52 -7.00
CA ASP A 158 8.42 37.42 -6.94
C ASP A 158 7.06 36.80 -7.35
N ALA A 159 7.01 35.60 -7.86
CA ALA A 159 5.75 34.85 -8.06
C ALA A 159 5.32 34.14 -6.78
N LYS A 160 4.04 34.28 -6.47
CA LYS A 160 3.44 33.64 -5.30
C LYS A 160 2.62 32.44 -5.74
N PHE A 161 3.00 31.25 -5.30
CA PHE A 161 2.28 30.02 -5.53
C PHE A 161 1.45 29.70 -4.30
N ILE A 162 0.14 29.68 -4.43
CA ILE A 162 -0.79 29.31 -3.38
C ILE A 162 -1.37 27.96 -3.79
N VAL A 163 -1.06 26.94 -2.99
CA VAL A 163 -1.58 25.62 -3.24
C VAL A 163 -2.77 25.42 -2.31
N GLY A 164 -3.94 25.29 -2.89
CA GLY A 164 -5.18 25.10 -2.15
C GLY A 164 -5.27 23.73 -1.51
N PRO A 165 -6.26 23.54 -0.62
CA PRO A 165 -6.44 22.28 0.07
C PRO A 165 -6.78 21.16 -0.95
N MET A 166 -6.18 20.02 -0.74
CA MET A 166 -6.57 18.80 -1.45
C MET A 166 -7.92 18.31 -0.94
N SER A 167 -8.75 17.76 -1.83
CA SER A 167 -9.93 17.06 -1.40
C SER A 167 -9.52 15.74 -0.71
N SER A 168 -9.71 15.70 0.62
CA SER A 168 -9.45 14.50 1.43
C SER A 168 -10.73 13.70 1.71
N ALA A 169 -11.76 13.88 0.87
CA ALA A 169 -13.07 13.24 1.09
C ALA A 169 -13.04 11.72 0.96
N TRP A 170 -11.99 11.13 0.43
CA TRP A 170 -11.83 9.69 0.28
C TRP A 170 -10.53 9.22 0.94
N THR A 171 -10.58 8.03 1.49
CA THR A 171 -9.44 7.35 2.07
C THR A 171 -9.56 5.85 1.79
N PRO A 172 -8.47 5.15 1.46
CA PRO A 172 -8.49 3.70 1.34
C PRO A 172 -8.59 3.00 2.70
N PHE A 173 -8.41 3.76 3.80
CA PHE A 173 -8.45 3.23 5.15
C PHE A 173 -9.84 3.38 5.76
N ASP A 174 -10.38 2.27 6.27
CA ASP A 174 -11.57 2.30 7.11
C ASP A 174 -11.26 2.89 8.49
N ASN A 175 -12.29 3.14 9.29
CA ASN A 175 -12.11 3.66 10.65
C ASN A 175 -11.30 2.71 11.54
N LYS A 176 -11.34 1.42 11.26
CA LYS A 176 -10.60 0.39 11.97
C LYS A 176 -9.74 -0.39 10.99
N ILE A 177 -8.46 -0.44 11.28
CA ILE A 177 -7.48 -1.19 10.49
C ILE A 177 -6.63 -2.07 11.39
N VAL A 178 -6.10 -3.13 10.80
CA VAL A 178 -5.19 -4.05 11.47
C VAL A 178 -3.89 -4.11 10.69
N VAL A 179 -2.77 -4.00 11.39
CA VAL A 179 -1.43 -4.11 10.82
C VAL A 179 -0.76 -5.35 11.37
N TYR A 180 -0.32 -6.23 10.49
CA TYR A 180 0.40 -7.44 10.82
C TYR A 180 1.59 -7.63 9.87
N LYS A 181 2.81 -7.66 10.42
CA LYS A 181 4.06 -7.82 9.65
C LYS A 181 4.16 -6.96 8.40
N GLY A 182 3.81 -5.68 8.52
CA GLY A 182 3.86 -4.75 7.41
C GLY A 182 2.66 -4.81 6.45
N ASP A 183 1.73 -5.73 6.64
CA ASP A 183 0.50 -5.80 5.87
C ASP A 183 -0.63 -5.07 6.60
N VAL A 184 -1.40 -4.29 5.85
CA VAL A 184 -2.52 -3.51 6.37
C VAL A 184 -3.84 -4.12 5.89
N TYR A 185 -4.78 -4.28 6.81
CA TYR A 185 -6.11 -4.84 6.53
C TYR A 185 -7.19 -3.87 7.00
N ASN A 186 -8.18 -3.61 6.16
CA ASN A 186 -9.44 -3.01 6.61
C ASN A 186 -10.28 -4.10 7.27
N MET A 187 -10.39 -4.03 8.56
CA MET A 187 -11.06 -5.05 9.34
C MET A 187 -11.74 -4.42 10.55
N ASP A 188 -13.00 -4.75 10.75
CA ASP A 188 -13.69 -4.44 11.99
C ASP A 188 -13.23 -5.40 13.09
N TYR A 189 -12.87 -4.87 14.22
CA TYR A 189 -12.41 -5.64 15.38
C TYR A 189 -13.21 -5.22 16.63
N PRO A 190 -13.38 -6.13 17.60
CA PRO A 190 -14.08 -5.79 18.85
C PRO A 190 -13.30 -4.74 19.65
N PRO A 191 -13.98 -3.86 20.41
CA PRO A 191 -13.31 -2.90 21.27
C PRO A 191 -12.53 -3.60 22.38
N PHE A 192 -11.63 -2.84 23.02
CA PHE A 192 -10.89 -3.34 24.18
C PHE A 192 -11.85 -3.76 25.32
N GLY A 193 -11.68 -4.98 25.82
CA GLY A 193 -12.53 -5.54 26.86
C GLY A 193 -13.79 -6.27 26.36
N ALA A 194 -13.99 -6.40 25.06
CA ALA A 194 -15.19 -7.01 24.47
C ALA A 194 -14.89 -8.09 23.43
N GLY A 195 -13.75 -8.77 23.53
CA GLY A 195 -13.37 -9.85 22.61
C GLY A 195 -14.27 -11.09 22.73
N ARG A 196 -14.42 -11.82 21.61
CA ARG A 196 -15.17 -13.08 21.55
C ARG A 196 -14.22 -14.28 21.49
N PRO A 197 -14.53 -15.38 22.17
CA PRO A 197 -13.70 -16.57 22.13
C PRO A 197 -13.55 -17.13 20.71
N GLY A 198 -12.34 -17.54 20.35
CA GLY A 198 -12.04 -18.11 19.05
C GLY A 198 -12.04 -17.14 17.88
N GLN A 199 -12.17 -15.84 18.15
CA GLN A 199 -12.19 -14.77 17.16
C GLN A 199 -11.03 -13.79 17.38
N PHE A 200 -10.74 -12.97 16.38
CA PHE A 200 -9.74 -11.92 16.51
C PHE A 200 -10.06 -11.03 17.73
N GLY A 201 -9.06 -10.78 18.56
CA GLY A 201 -9.24 -9.98 19.77
C GLY A 201 -9.69 -10.78 21.01
N ASP A 202 -9.64 -12.10 20.98
CA ASP A 202 -9.91 -12.95 22.14
C ASP A 202 -8.87 -12.76 23.25
N ILE A 203 -7.66 -12.38 22.91
CA ILE A 203 -6.67 -11.83 23.83
C ILE A 203 -6.25 -10.43 23.36
N GLN A 204 -6.20 -9.50 24.28
CA GLN A 204 -5.93 -8.09 24.00
C GLN A 204 -4.93 -7.53 25.00
N SER A 205 -3.96 -6.79 24.50
CA SER A 205 -2.97 -6.09 25.32
C SER A 205 -2.70 -4.71 24.74
N ARG A 206 -2.43 -3.73 25.58
CA ARG A 206 -2.13 -2.37 25.10
C ARG A 206 -0.83 -2.29 24.32
N THR A 207 0.19 -3.03 24.75
CA THR A 207 1.49 -3.12 24.06
C THR A 207 2.03 -4.53 24.21
N PRO A 208 3.05 -4.96 23.43
CA PRO A 208 3.66 -6.27 23.60
C PRO A 208 4.25 -6.51 24.99
N GLU A 209 4.69 -5.47 25.68
CA GLU A 209 5.28 -5.53 27.02
C GLU A 209 4.30 -5.23 28.15
N SER A 210 3.09 -4.77 27.84
CA SER A 210 2.09 -4.41 28.84
C SER A 210 1.64 -5.63 29.63
N LYS A 211 1.48 -5.44 30.94
CA LYS A 211 0.89 -6.44 31.82
C LYS A 211 -0.63 -6.35 31.91
N ASP A 212 -1.23 -5.29 31.41
CA ASP A 212 -2.67 -5.11 31.32
C ASP A 212 -3.20 -5.91 30.12
N VAL A 213 -3.72 -7.08 30.40
CA VAL A 213 -4.18 -8.04 29.41
C VAL A 213 -5.64 -8.38 29.67
N TYR A 214 -6.45 -8.29 28.62
CA TYR A 214 -7.80 -8.85 28.59
C TYR A 214 -7.78 -10.17 27.81
N ALA A 215 -8.49 -11.17 28.30
CA ALA A 215 -8.66 -12.42 27.59
C ALA A 215 -10.07 -12.96 27.79
N ASN A 216 -10.63 -13.55 26.75
CA ASN A 216 -11.89 -14.26 26.79
C ASN A 216 -11.78 -15.48 25.89
N THR A 217 -11.46 -16.63 26.49
CA THR A 217 -11.23 -17.89 25.77
C THR A 217 -12.22 -18.98 26.15
N GLN A 218 -13.23 -18.65 26.95
CA GLN A 218 -14.16 -19.64 27.51
C GLN A 218 -13.42 -20.79 28.24
N LEU A 219 -12.43 -20.43 29.02
CA LEU A 219 -11.68 -21.40 29.82
C LEU A 219 -12.54 -21.96 30.92
N VAL A 220 -12.79 -23.25 30.87
CA VAL A 220 -13.58 -23.99 31.87
C VAL A 220 -12.77 -25.18 32.37
N LEU A 221 -12.58 -25.21 33.68
CA LEU A 221 -11.95 -26.34 34.38
C LEU A 221 -12.95 -27.47 34.55
N GLN A 222 -12.48 -28.69 34.38
CA GLN A 222 -13.29 -29.89 34.53
C GLN A 222 -12.80 -30.74 35.69
N ARG A 223 -13.68 -31.60 36.19
CA ARG A 223 -13.35 -32.47 37.31
C ARG A 223 -12.18 -33.38 36.96
N PRO A 224 -11.14 -33.48 37.83
CA PRO A 224 -10.03 -34.37 37.59
C PRO A 224 -10.49 -35.85 37.65
N ALA A 225 -9.83 -36.69 36.88
CA ALA A 225 -10.07 -38.12 36.91
C ALA A 225 -9.67 -38.69 38.27
N VAL A 226 -10.35 -39.75 38.66
CA VAL A 226 -10.05 -40.46 39.93
C VAL A 226 -8.59 -40.92 39.96
N GLY A 227 -7.92 -40.61 41.03
CA GLY A 227 -6.51 -40.98 41.23
C GLY A 227 -5.51 -39.98 40.63
N THR A 228 -5.96 -38.88 40.04
CA THR A 228 -5.10 -37.87 39.47
C THR A 228 -5.36 -36.50 40.09
N VAL A 229 -4.35 -35.62 40.06
CA VAL A 229 -4.49 -34.21 40.41
C VAL A 229 -4.51 -33.31 39.17
N HIS A 230 -4.23 -33.90 38.00
CA HIS A 230 -4.28 -33.20 36.74
C HIS A 230 -5.72 -32.77 36.41
N VAL A 231 -5.90 -31.48 36.11
CA VAL A 231 -7.21 -30.90 35.83
C VAL A 231 -7.38 -30.73 34.32
N PRO A 232 -8.29 -31.50 33.71
CA PRO A 232 -8.65 -31.24 32.33
C PRO A 232 -9.41 -29.91 32.21
N TYR A 233 -9.27 -29.26 31.08
CA TYR A 233 -9.97 -28.01 30.80
C TYR A 233 -10.46 -27.98 29.36
N SER A 234 -11.48 -27.18 29.12
CA SER A 234 -11.94 -26.82 27.78
C SER A 234 -11.69 -25.34 27.52
N GLN A 235 -11.33 -25.03 26.31
CA GLN A 235 -11.00 -23.70 25.90
C GLN A 235 -11.25 -23.55 24.40
N ALA A 236 -11.70 -22.37 23.96
CA ALA A 236 -11.84 -22.09 22.57
C ALA A 236 -10.46 -22.05 21.87
N PRO A 237 -10.37 -22.40 20.60
CA PRO A 237 -9.12 -22.30 19.86
C PRO A 237 -8.67 -20.85 19.75
N SER A 238 -7.38 -20.63 19.49
CA SER A 238 -6.81 -19.29 19.36
C SER A 238 -7.44 -18.52 18.21
N GLY A 239 -8.04 -17.38 18.51
CA GLY A 239 -8.60 -16.47 17.52
C GLY A 239 -7.53 -15.83 16.64
N PHE A 240 -6.34 -15.59 17.19
CA PHE A 240 -5.22 -15.06 16.42
C PHE A 240 -4.73 -16.02 15.34
N LYS A 241 -4.56 -17.29 15.66
CA LYS A 241 -4.21 -18.33 14.67
C LYS A 241 -5.32 -18.53 13.64
N TYR A 242 -6.57 -18.51 14.04
CA TYR A 242 -7.71 -18.59 13.14
C TYR A 242 -7.72 -17.41 12.16
N TRP A 243 -7.50 -16.19 12.67
CA TRP A 243 -7.42 -15.02 11.84
C TRP A 243 -6.24 -15.07 10.86
N LEU A 244 -5.06 -15.51 11.28
CA LEU A 244 -3.91 -15.68 10.40
C LEU A 244 -4.18 -16.64 9.25
N LYS A 245 -4.96 -17.67 9.51
CA LYS A 245 -5.35 -18.68 8.51
C LYS A 245 -6.41 -18.19 7.56
N GLU A 246 -7.40 -17.45 8.04
CA GLU A 246 -8.61 -17.06 7.30
C GLU A 246 -8.57 -15.60 6.80
N ARG A 247 -7.53 -14.84 7.11
CA ARG A 247 -7.44 -13.44 6.70
C ARG A 247 -7.49 -13.31 5.18
N GLY A 248 -8.18 -12.27 4.70
CA GLY A 248 -8.24 -11.93 3.29
C GLY A 248 -6.94 -11.28 2.78
N ALA A 249 -6.99 -10.79 1.55
CA ALA A 249 -5.88 -10.02 0.98
C ALA A 249 -5.69 -8.69 1.71
N SER A 250 -4.43 -8.28 1.86
CA SER A 250 -4.08 -7.00 2.46
C SER A 250 -4.46 -5.82 1.56
N LEU A 251 -4.51 -4.62 2.12
CA LEU A 251 -4.73 -3.39 1.34
C LEU A 251 -3.69 -3.17 0.26
N GLN A 252 -2.47 -3.67 0.42
CA GLN A 252 -1.44 -3.63 -0.61
C GLN A 252 -1.88 -4.30 -1.91
N HIS A 253 -2.79 -5.26 -1.84
CA HIS A 253 -3.32 -5.99 -2.99
C HIS A 253 -4.73 -5.56 -3.40
N THR A 254 -5.50 -4.97 -2.49
CA THR A 254 -6.92 -4.66 -2.69
C THR A 254 -7.26 -3.18 -2.53
N ALA A 255 -6.25 -2.32 -2.41
CA ALA A 255 -6.48 -0.90 -2.20
C ALA A 255 -7.36 -0.30 -3.30
N PRO A 256 -8.44 0.39 -2.96
CA PRO A 256 -9.25 1.11 -3.92
C PRO A 256 -8.46 2.33 -4.45
N PHE A 257 -8.95 2.94 -5.53
CA PHE A 257 -8.40 4.17 -6.12
C PHE A 257 -6.96 4.06 -6.65
N GLY A 258 -6.46 2.85 -6.94
CA GLY A 258 -5.11 2.65 -7.46
C GLY A 258 -3.99 3.02 -6.47
N CYS A 259 -4.30 3.10 -5.19
CA CYS A 259 -3.34 3.45 -4.15
C CYS A 259 -2.27 2.37 -3.96
N GLN A 260 -1.07 2.82 -3.69
CA GLN A 260 0.00 1.98 -3.15
C GLN A 260 0.07 2.19 -1.64
N ILE A 261 -0.04 1.12 -0.89
CA ILE A 261 0.00 1.17 0.56
C ILE A 261 1.42 0.88 1.04
N ALA A 262 1.97 1.80 1.81
CA ALA A 262 3.28 1.65 2.44
C ALA A 262 3.14 1.65 3.96
N THR A 263 4.09 1.03 4.63
CA THR A 263 4.17 0.97 6.09
C THR A 263 5.44 1.66 6.59
N ASN A 264 5.47 1.98 7.89
CA ASN A 264 6.58 2.65 8.57
C ASN A 264 6.82 4.10 8.09
N PRO A 265 5.86 5.03 8.21
CA PRO A 265 4.49 4.92 8.74
C PRO A 265 3.48 4.40 7.70
N VAL A 266 2.33 3.93 8.17
CA VAL A 266 1.22 3.51 7.30
C VAL A 266 0.72 4.71 6.51
N ARG A 267 0.78 4.60 5.18
CA ARG A 267 0.36 5.65 4.27
C ARG A 267 -0.09 5.08 2.94
N ALA A 268 -0.92 5.82 2.26
CA ALA A 268 -1.28 5.54 0.87
C ALA A 268 -0.55 6.53 -0.06
N VAL A 269 0.04 6.04 -1.11
CA VAL A 269 0.86 6.82 -2.03
C VAL A 269 0.28 6.72 -3.45
N ASN A 270 0.32 7.82 -4.17
CA ASN A 270 -0.10 7.91 -5.58
C ASN A 270 -1.52 7.44 -5.85
N CYS A 271 -2.41 7.70 -4.92
CA CYS A 271 -3.83 7.48 -5.13
C CYS A 271 -4.40 8.42 -6.19
N ALA A 272 -5.47 7.99 -6.86
CA ALA A 272 -6.25 8.90 -7.69
C ALA A 272 -6.85 9.99 -6.80
N VAL A 273 -6.36 11.21 -6.96
CA VAL A 273 -6.77 12.36 -6.14
C VAL A 273 -7.88 13.13 -6.80
N GLY A 274 -8.72 13.74 -5.98
CA GLY A 274 -9.63 14.77 -6.42
C GLY A 274 -8.90 16.07 -6.80
N ASN A 275 -9.66 17.07 -7.18
CA ASN A 275 -9.13 18.36 -7.64
C ASN A 275 -8.26 19.04 -6.58
N MET A 276 -7.08 19.43 -6.99
CA MET A 276 -6.17 20.24 -6.18
C MET A 276 -5.93 21.57 -6.89
N PRO A 277 -6.56 22.65 -6.48
CA PRO A 277 -6.36 23.95 -7.13
C PRO A 277 -5.00 24.53 -6.75
N ILE A 278 -4.29 25.04 -7.75
CA ILE A 278 -3.06 25.80 -7.58
C ILE A 278 -3.31 27.19 -8.13
N SER A 279 -3.19 28.19 -7.30
CA SER A 279 -3.29 29.59 -7.67
C SER A 279 -1.89 30.20 -7.74
N ILE A 280 -1.60 30.90 -8.81
CA ILE A 280 -0.30 31.51 -9.03
C ILE A 280 -0.50 32.99 -9.28
N ASP A 281 0.09 33.85 -8.45
CA ASP A 281 0.13 35.27 -8.63
C ASP A 281 1.46 35.63 -9.27
N ILE A 282 1.42 36.04 -10.54
CA ILE A 282 2.60 36.34 -11.33
C ILE A 282 2.75 37.88 -11.43
N PRO A 283 3.92 38.42 -11.03
CA PRO A 283 4.14 39.86 -11.13
C PRO A 283 4.24 40.30 -12.58
N GLU A 284 3.88 41.55 -12.82
CA GLU A 284 3.96 42.17 -14.15
C GLU A 284 5.38 42.11 -14.75
N ALA A 285 6.41 42.24 -13.93
CA ALA A 285 7.80 42.17 -14.35
C ALA A 285 8.22 40.81 -14.96
N ALA A 286 7.46 39.74 -14.71
CA ALA A 286 7.73 38.43 -15.29
C ALA A 286 7.26 38.30 -16.74
N PHE A 287 6.37 39.19 -17.21
CA PHE A 287 5.88 39.21 -18.58
C PHE A 287 6.70 40.14 -19.45
N THR A 288 6.88 39.76 -20.71
CA THR A 288 7.52 40.59 -21.73
C THR A 288 6.43 41.33 -22.48
N ARG A 289 6.55 42.65 -22.61
CA ARG A 289 5.63 43.45 -23.40
C ARG A 289 5.67 43.03 -24.87
N VAL A 290 4.53 43.05 -25.55
CA VAL A 290 4.44 42.70 -26.98
C VAL A 290 5.41 43.53 -27.83
N VAL A 291 5.59 44.80 -27.50
CA VAL A 291 6.53 45.69 -28.21
C VAL A 291 8.00 45.32 -28.01
N ASP A 292 8.33 44.68 -26.91
CA ASP A 292 9.69 44.22 -26.54
C ASP A 292 9.94 42.78 -26.93
N ALA A 293 8.89 42.02 -27.26
CA ALA A 293 8.96 40.64 -27.68
C ALA A 293 9.28 40.52 -29.18
N PRO A 294 9.96 39.44 -29.63
CA PRO A 294 10.10 39.18 -31.06
C PRO A 294 8.73 38.99 -31.70
N SER A 295 8.53 39.58 -32.88
CA SER A 295 7.38 39.27 -33.71
C SER A 295 7.80 38.36 -34.85
N LEU A 296 6.99 37.33 -35.11
CA LEU A 296 7.25 36.35 -36.15
C LEU A 296 6.33 36.57 -37.34
N THR A 297 6.93 36.56 -38.54
CA THR A 297 6.22 36.67 -39.82
C THR A 297 6.64 35.53 -40.73
N ASP A 298 5.90 35.32 -41.82
CA ASP A 298 6.17 34.30 -42.83
C ASP A 298 6.30 32.89 -42.24
N MET A 299 5.42 32.55 -41.33
CA MET A 299 5.42 31.27 -40.64
C MET A 299 4.83 30.17 -41.49
N SER A 300 5.54 29.06 -41.57
CA SER A 300 5.05 27.83 -42.17
C SER A 300 5.43 26.65 -41.32
N CYS A 301 4.59 25.62 -41.33
CA CYS A 301 4.80 24.39 -40.55
C CYS A 301 4.84 23.19 -41.47
N GLU A 302 5.86 22.39 -41.33
CA GLU A 302 5.99 21.07 -41.94
C GLU A 302 6.09 20.01 -40.85
N VAL A 303 5.46 18.85 -41.05
CA VAL A 303 5.60 17.72 -40.18
C VAL A 303 6.26 16.55 -40.91
N PRO A 304 7.60 16.44 -40.84
CA PRO A 304 8.33 15.39 -41.55
C PRO A 304 8.11 14.00 -41.01
N ALA A 305 7.77 13.88 -39.73
CA ALA A 305 7.54 12.62 -39.07
C ALA A 305 6.47 12.72 -37.99
N CYS A 306 5.55 11.79 -37.95
CA CYS A 306 4.58 11.66 -36.88
C CYS A 306 4.25 10.20 -36.61
N THR A 307 4.49 9.77 -35.40
CA THR A 307 4.03 8.48 -34.89
C THR A 307 3.06 8.70 -33.76
N HIS A 308 2.00 7.89 -33.70
CA HIS A 308 1.10 7.86 -32.54
C HIS A 308 1.87 7.41 -31.33
N SER A 309 2.25 8.28 -30.45
CA SER A 309 2.95 7.90 -29.24
C SER A 309 2.74 8.93 -28.16
N SER A 310 2.68 8.49 -26.92
CA SER A 310 2.70 9.36 -25.75
C SER A 310 4.10 9.94 -25.49
N ASP A 311 5.14 9.48 -26.22
CA ASP A 311 6.55 9.82 -26.01
C ASP A 311 7.09 10.84 -27.02
N PHE A 312 6.26 11.76 -27.46
CA PHE A 312 6.66 12.81 -28.42
C PHE A 312 7.26 12.27 -29.73
N GLY A 313 6.54 11.33 -30.35
CA GLY A 313 6.96 10.71 -31.61
C GLY A 313 6.75 11.56 -32.86
N GLY A 314 6.14 12.71 -32.74
CA GLY A 314 5.95 13.67 -33.83
C GLY A 314 7.01 14.75 -33.82
N VAL A 315 7.45 15.16 -35.03
CA VAL A 315 8.39 16.25 -35.21
C VAL A 315 7.79 17.24 -36.17
N ALA A 316 7.72 18.52 -35.75
CA ALA A 316 7.28 19.61 -36.59
C ALA A 316 8.41 20.63 -36.78
N ILE A 317 8.57 21.10 -37.99
CA ILE A 317 9.55 22.15 -38.35
C ILE A 317 8.78 23.40 -38.71
N ILE A 318 8.99 24.46 -37.94
CA ILE A 318 8.37 25.77 -38.17
C ILE A 318 9.42 26.73 -38.72
N LYS A 319 9.19 27.21 -39.92
CA LYS A 319 10.00 28.27 -40.54
C LYS A 319 9.41 29.63 -40.21
N TYR A 320 10.24 30.57 -39.89
CA TYR A 320 9.81 31.91 -39.48
C TYR A 320 10.83 32.98 -39.85
N ALA A 321 10.36 34.24 -39.85
CA ALA A 321 11.17 35.43 -39.86
C ALA A 321 10.93 36.20 -38.57
N ALA A 322 11.97 36.35 -37.74
CA ALA A 322 11.87 37.06 -36.47
C ALA A 322 12.33 38.51 -36.63
N SER A 323 11.61 39.43 -36.03
CA SER A 323 11.97 40.86 -36.03
C SER A 323 13.22 41.17 -35.21
N LYS A 324 13.48 40.38 -34.18
CA LYS A 324 14.64 40.49 -33.29
C LYS A 324 14.90 39.19 -32.56
N LYS A 325 16.08 39.08 -31.97
CA LYS A 325 16.43 37.94 -31.13
C LYS A 325 15.69 37.98 -29.78
N GLY A 326 15.16 36.87 -29.34
CA GLY A 326 14.50 36.73 -28.05
C GLY A 326 13.98 35.34 -27.81
N LYS A 327 13.45 35.17 -26.63
CA LYS A 327 12.81 33.91 -26.22
C LYS A 327 11.30 34.04 -26.33
N CYS A 328 10.67 33.02 -26.86
CA CYS A 328 9.23 32.94 -27.02
C CYS A 328 8.66 31.66 -26.39
N ALA A 329 7.49 31.79 -25.82
CA ALA A 329 6.72 30.64 -25.37
C ALA A 329 6.12 29.88 -26.57
N VAL A 330 6.12 28.56 -26.49
CA VAL A 330 5.53 27.68 -27.48
C VAL A 330 4.42 26.88 -26.81
N HIS A 331 3.23 26.91 -27.41
CA HIS A 331 2.11 26.19 -26.85
C HIS A 331 1.19 25.66 -27.96
N SER A 332 0.64 24.47 -27.75
CA SER A 332 -0.39 23.94 -28.63
C SER A 332 -1.74 24.53 -28.26
N MET A 333 -2.42 25.10 -29.26
CA MET A 333 -3.78 25.62 -29.10
C MET A 333 -4.85 24.52 -29.24
N THR A 334 -4.43 23.32 -29.57
CA THR A 334 -5.33 22.15 -29.74
C THR A 334 -5.11 21.17 -28.63
N ASN A 335 -6.16 20.80 -27.91
CA ASN A 335 -6.08 19.92 -26.75
C ASN A 335 -5.61 18.49 -27.08
N ALA A 336 -5.82 18.04 -28.31
CA ALA A 336 -5.43 16.70 -28.75
C ALA A 336 -3.92 16.55 -29.02
N VAL A 337 -3.16 17.64 -29.03
CA VAL A 337 -1.74 17.67 -29.32
C VAL A 337 -1.00 18.33 -28.17
N THR A 338 0.03 17.66 -27.67
CA THR A 338 0.90 18.16 -26.62
C THR A 338 2.30 18.41 -27.18
N ILE A 339 2.85 19.58 -26.94
CA ILE A 339 4.20 19.98 -27.38
C ILE A 339 5.17 19.83 -26.23
N ARG A 340 6.34 19.27 -26.48
CA ARG A 340 7.38 19.05 -25.48
C ARG A 340 8.05 20.34 -25.04
N GLU A 341 8.37 21.23 -26.00
CA GLU A 341 9.06 22.49 -25.72
C GLU A 341 8.13 23.49 -25.04
N VAL A 342 8.66 24.24 -24.09
CA VAL A 342 7.94 25.27 -23.34
C VAL A 342 8.34 26.65 -23.85
N GLU A 343 9.64 26.88 -24.09
CA GLU A 343 10.22 28.12 -24.49
C GLU A 343 11.32 27.88 -25.52
N ILE A 344 11.39 28.68 -26.53
CA ILE A 344 12.39 28.60 -27.59
C ILE A 344 13.05 29.95 -27.83
N GLU A 345 14.27 29.92 -28.34
CA GLU A 345 15.00 31.13 -28.79
C GLU A 345 14.78 31.31 -30.28
N VAL A 346 14.39 32.51 -30.68
CA VAL A 346 14.17 32.88 -32.08
C VAL A 346 15.15 33.96 -32.49
N GLU A 347 15.70 33.87 -33.70
CA GLU A 347 16.64 34.82 -34.26
C GLU A 347 16.56 34.83 -35.79
N GLY A 348 16.35 35.99 -36.39
CA GLY A 348 16.41 36.20 -37.84
C GLY A 348 15.46 35.31 -38.64
N ASN A 349 15.85 35.01 -39.87
CA ASN A 349 15.16 34.03 -40.71
C ASN A 349 15.72 32.64 -40.41
N SER A 350 14.95 31.81 -39.76
CA SER A 350 15.39 30.49 -39.31
C SER A 350 14.25 29.49 -39.22
N GLN A 351 14.55 28.34 -38.79
CA GLN A 351 13.56 27.30 -38.50
C GLN A 351 13.77 26.78 -37.09
N LEU A 352 12.68 26.35 -36.45
CA LEU A 352 12.72 25.66 -35.18
C LEU A 352 12.12 24.29 -35.32
N GLN A 353 12.61 23.34 -34.53
CA GLN A 353 12.10 21.99 -34.46
C GLN A 353 11.41 21.79 -33.12
N ILE A 354 10.16 21.35 -33.17
CA ILE A 354 9.40 20.99 -31.97
C ILE A 354 9.02 19.53 -32.03
N SER A 355 8.95 18.92 -30.87
CA SER A 355 8.46 17.57 -30.70
C SER A 355 7.05 17.59 -30.09
N PHE A 356 6.15 16.77 -30.62
CA PHE A 356 4.78 16.71 -30.16
C PHE A 356 4.30 15.27 -30.04
N SER A 357 3.25 15.08 -29.24
CA SER A 357 2.55 13.82 -29.12
C SER A 357 1.08 14.00 -29.43
N THR A 358 0.48 13.03 -30.12
CA THR A 358 -0.94 12.98 -30.42
C THR A 358 -1.43 11.53 -30.44
N ALA A 359 -2.68 11.33 -30.03
CA ALA A 359 -3.36 10.04 -30.15
C ALA A 359 -4.18 9.91 -31.44
N LEU A 360 -4.20 10.95 -32.28
CA LEU A 360 -5.01 11.00 -33.49
C LEU A 360 -4.23 10.48 -34.71
N ALA A 361 -4.92 9.76 -35.60
CA ALA A 361 -4.35 9.27 -36.87
C ALA A 361 -4.07 10.42 -37.86
N SER A 362 -4.89 11.47 -37.81
CA SER A 362 -4.71 12.70 -38.59
C SER A 362 -4.84 13.86 -37.63
N ALA A 363 -3.77 14.62 -37.46
CA ALA A 363 -3.73 15.78 -36.56
C ALA A 363 -3.63 17.07 -37.36
N GLU A 364 -4.66 17.90 -37.23
CA GLU A 364 -4.58 19.30 -37.59
C GLU A 364 -4.53 20.09 -36.28
N PHE A 365 -3.47 20.86 -36.11
CA PHE A 365 -3.28 21.60 -34.87
C PHE A 365 -2.65 22.96 -35.14
N ARG A 366 -2.91 23.88 -34.21
CA ARG A 366 -2.31 25.22 -34.24
C ARG A 366 -1.31 25.31 -33.11
N VAL A 367 -0.15 25.87 -33.48
CA VAL A 367 0.93 26.14 -32.52
C VAL A 367 1.06 27.64 -32.38
N GLN A 368 1.00 28.13 -31.15
CA GLN A 368 1.29 29.52 -30.84
C GLN A 368 2.76 29.65 -30.48
N VAL A 369 3.48 30.46 -31.22
CA VAL A 369 4.87 30.85 -30.98
C VAL A 369 4.91 32.36 -30.80
N CYS A 370 5.41 32.83 -29.65
CA CYS A 370 5.28 34.22 -29.23
C CYS A 370 3.79 34.64 -29.21
N SER A 371 3.38 35.57 -30.04
CA SER A 371 1.99 36.01 -30.18
C SER A 371 1.33 35.55 -31.49
N THR A 372 2.04 34.78 -32.31
CA THR A 372 1.59 34.36 -33.63
C THR A 372 1.25 32.87 -33.66
N GLN A 373 0.18 32.55 -34.36
CA GLN A 373 -0.26 31.14 -34.53
C GLN A 373 0.13 30.65 -35.92
N VAL A 374 0.57 29.40 -35.99
CA VAL A 374 0.81 28.68 -37.24
C VAL A 374 -0.01 27.41 -37.27
N HIS A 375 -0.53 27.06 -38.46
CA HIS A 375 -1.27 25.85 -38.69
C HIS A 375 -0.34 24.72 -39.11
N CYS A 376 -0.43 23.59 -38.42
CA CYS A 376 0.30 22.37 -38.75
C CYS A 376 -0.71 21.24 -39.07
N ALA A 377 -0.42 20.48 -40.11
CA ALA A 377 -1.20 19.30 -40.48
C ALA A 377 -0.27 18.11 -40.64
N ALA A 378 -0.63 17.02 -40.06
CA ALA A 378 0.16 15.79 -40.06
C ALA A 378 -0.73 14.54 -40.17
N GLU A 379 -0.27 13.62 -40.99
CA GLU A 379 -0.76 12.23 -40.91
C GLU A 379 0.16 11.44 -39.99
N CYS A 380 -0.38 10.96 -38.89
CA CYS A 380 0.34 10.22 -37.88
C CYS A 380 0.08 8.73 -38.06
N HIS A 381 1.13 7.99 -38.33
CA HIS A 381 1.06 6.53 -38.42
C HIS A 381 1.17 5.92 -37.02
N PRO A 382 0.48 4.80 -36.75
CA PRO A 382 0.77 4.07 -35.54
C PRO A 382 2.26 3.78 -35.49
N PRO A 383 2.91 3.76 -34.31
CA PRO A 383 4.29 3.35 -34.25
C PRO A 383 4.36 2.07 -35.09
N LYS A 384 5.25 2.07 -36.12
CA LYS A 384 5.60 0.80 -36.71
C LYS A 384 5.95 -0.02 -35.49
N ASP A 385 5.04 -0.91 -35.16
CA ASP A 385 5.40 -1.93 -34.25
C ASP A 385 6.78 -2.38 -34.75
N HIS A 386 7.86 -1.94 -34.09
CA HIS A 386 8.75 -2.97 -33.80
C HIS A 386 7.87 -3.96 -33.02
N ILE A 387 7.09 -4.69 -33.77
CA ILE A 387 6.88 -6.04 -33.48
C ILE A 387 8.33 -6.53 -33.47
N VAL A 388 8.98 -6.35 -32.33
CA VAL A 388 9.70 -7.47 -31.84
C VAL A 388 8.66 -8.54 -32.03
N ASN A 389 8.75 -9.24 -33.16
CA ASN A 389 8.14 -10.52 -33.28
C ASN A 389 8.72 -11.27 -32.09
N TYR A 390 8.11 -11.02 -30.92
CA TYR A 390 7.96 -12.11 -29.98
C TYR A 390 7.16 -13.10 -30.81
N PRO A 391 7.81 -14.12 -31.42
CA PRO A 391 7.06 -15.07 -32.16
C PRO A 391 5.94 -15.47 -31.25
N ALA A 392 4.73 -15.60 -31.78
CA ALA A 392 3.56 -16.01 -30.99
C ALA A 392 3.86 -17.23 -30.12
N SER A 393 4.93 -17.95 -30.42
CA SER A 393 5.66 -18.91 -29.61
C SER A 393 6.18 -18.34 -28.26
N HIS A 394 6.52 -17.06 -28.05
CA HIS A 394 6.99 -16.57 -26.75
C HIS A 394 5.87 -16.28 -25.76
N THR A 395 4.67 -15.95 -26.19
CA THR A 395 3.51 -15.81 -25.30
C THR A 395 2.87 -17.14 -24.93
N THR A 396 3.01 -18.15 -25.79
CA THR A 396 2.58 -19.54 -25.50
C THR A 396 3.70 -20.38 -24.90
N LEU A 397 4.98 -20.10 -25.19
CA LEU A 397 6.13 -20.74 -24.56
C LEU A 397 6.27 -20.42 -23.07
N GLY A 398 5.81 -19.26 -22.62
CA GLY A 398 5.95 -18.86 -21.22
C GLY A 398 5.15 -19.70 -20.23
N VAL A 399 3.99 -20.21 -20.61
CA VAL A 399 3.11 -20.94 -19.69
C VAL A 399 3.09 -22.45 -19.98
N GLN A 400 3.12 -22.85 -21.24
CA GLN A 400 3.06 -24.29 -21.58
C GLN A 400 4.42 -24.98 -21.47
N ASP A 401 5.52 -24.34 -21.83
CA ASP A 401 6.83 -24.95 -21.72
C ASP A 401 7.40 -24.95 -20.30
N ILE A 402 7.05 -23.93 -19.50
CA ILE A 402 7.38 -23.93 -18.06
C ILE A 402 6.56 -25.01 -17.35
N SER A 403 5.30 -25.21 -17.70
CA SER A 403 4.49 -26.27 -17.13
C SER A 403 4.94 -27.66 -17.59
N ALA A 404 5.32 -27.84 -18.86
CA ALA A 404 5.83 -29.10 -19.37
C ALA A 404 7.22 -29.41 -18.78
N THR A 405 8.11 -28.43 -18.66
CA THR A 405 9.43 -28.60 -18.03
C THR A 405 9.29 -28.86 -16.53
N ALA A 406 8.40 -28.15 -15.84
CA ALA A 406 8.10 -28.39 -14.43
C ALA A 406 7.47 -29.77 -14.20
N MET A 407 6.56 -30.21 -15.09
CA MET A 407 5.98 -31.56 -15.04
C MET A 407 7.04 -32.65 -15.29
N SER A 408 7.97 -32.47 -16.24
CA SER A 408 9.05 -33.42 -16.47
C SER A 408 10.01 -33.51 -15.27
N TRP A 409 10.28 -32.41 -14.62
CA TRP A 409 11.09 -32.38 -13.39
C TRP A 409 10.36 -33.06 -12.21
N VAL A 410 9.08 -32.79 -12.04
CA VAL A 410 8.25 -33.43 -11.02
C VAL A 410 8.17 -34.94 -11.25
N GLN A 411 8.02 -35.40 -12.49
CA GLN A 411 8.04 -36.83 -12.83
C GLN A 411 9.39 -37.46 -12.57
N LYS A 412 10.48 -36.78 -12.84
CA LYS A 412 11.84 -37.28 -12.53
C LYS A 412 12.07 -37.37 -11.02
N ILE A 413 11.61 -36.37 -10.26
CA ILE A 413 11.76 -36.36 -8.80
C ILE A 413 10.86 -37.41 -8.16
N THR A 414 9.60 -37.52 -8.56
CA THR A 414 8.66 -38.53 -8.00
C THR A 414 9.04 -39.94 -8.42
N GLY A 415 9.56 -40.15 -9.65
CA GLY A 415 10.10 -41.42 -10.08
C GLY A 415 11.31 -41.84 -9.26
N GLY A 416 12.25 -40.91 -9.02
CA GLY A 416 13.44 -41.16 -8.20
C GLY A 416 13.13 -41.47 -6.75
N VAL A 417 12.23 -40.69 -6.13
CA VAL A 417 11.79 -40.92 -4.74
C VAL A 417 11.03 -42.24 -4.62
N GLY A 418 10.18 -42.55 -5.59
CA GLY A 418 9.47 -43.85 -5.61
C GLY A 418 10.42 -45.04 -5.66
N LEU A 419 11.47 -44.95 -6.44
CA LEU A 419 12.49 -45.99 -6.54
C LEU A 419 13.27 -46.14 -5.22
N VAL A 420 13.66 -45.06 -4.61
CA VAL A 420 14.38 -45.07 -3.31
C VAL A 420 13.51 -45.66 -2.20
N VAL A 421 12.23 -45.30 -2.14
CA VAL A 421 11.30 -45.85 -1.15
C VAL A 421 11.07 -47.32 -1.39
N ALA A 422 10.92 -47.76 -2.64
CA ALA A 422 10.76 -49.20 -2.96
C ALA A 422 12.01 -50.02 -2.59
N VAL A 423 13.19 -49.51 -2.87
CA VAL A 423 14.47 -50.19 -2.51
C VAL A 423 14.62 -50.23 -0.99
N ALA A 424 14.33 -49.15 -0.29
CA ALA A 424 14.37 -49.11 1.18
C ALA A 424 13.39 -50.12 1.80
N ALA A 425 12.16 -50.21 1.27
CA ALA A 425 11.16 -51.17 1.75
C ALA A 425 11.61 -52.64 1.48
N LEU A 426 12.21 -52.92 0.31
CA LEU A 426 12.74 -54.25 0.01
C LEU A 426 13.89 -54.64 0.96
N ILE A 427 14.81 -53.72 1.25
CA ILE A 427 15.89 -53.96 2.20
C ILE A 427 15.34 -54.28 3.60
N LEU A 428 14.32 -53.53 4.00
CA LEU A 428 13.69 -53.72 5.33
C LEU A 428 13.00 -55.07 5.42
N ILE A 429 12.33 -55.51 4.36
CA ILE A 429 11.70 -56.84 4.28
C ILE A 429 12.75 -57.94 4.35
N VAL A 430 13.84 -57.82 3.60
CA VAL A 430 14.95 -58.78 3.60
C VAL A 430 15.59 -58.89 4.98
N VAL A 431 15.86 -57.75 5.64
CA VAL A 431 16.41 -57.70 7.00
C VAL A 431 15.47 -58.38 8.00
N LEU A 432 14.17 -58.12 7.92
CA LEU A 432 13.16 -58.74 8.77
C LEU A 432 13.10 -60.26 8.53
N CYS A 433 13.08 -60.71 7.27
CA CYS A 433 13.07 -62.12 6.93
C CYS A 433 14.32 -62.86 7.41
N VAL A 434 15.50 -62.24 7.30
CA VAL A 434 16.75 -62.81 7.82
C VAL A 434 16.77 -62.88 9.33
N SER A 435 16.18 -61.87 9.99
CA SER A 435 16.04 -61.85 11.46
C SER A 435 15.08 -62.95 11.98
N PHE A 436 13.99 -63.22 11.24
CA PHE A 436 13.04 -64.27 11.60
C PHE A 436 13.56 -65.69 11.28
N SER A 437 14.48 -65.84 10.35
CA SER A 437 15.05 -67.17 10.01
C SER A 437 16.18 -67.58 10.97
N ARG A 438 16.61 -66.74 11.90
CA ARG A 438 17.62 -67.01 12.92
C ARG A 438 17.06 -67.32 14.31
N HIS A 439 15.75 -67.38 14.45
CA HIS A 439 15.04 -67.89 15.63
C HIS A 439 14.23 -69.10 15.19
#